data_33bfbcc38307d826d266f2a916d21b2a
#
_entry.id   33bfbcc38307d826d266f2a916d21b2a
#
_cell.length_a   1.000
_cell.length_b   1.000
_cell.length_c   1.000
_cell.angle_alpha   90.00
_cell.angle_beta   90.00
_cell.angle_gamma   90.00
#
_symmetry.space_group_name_H-M   'P 1'
#
loop_
_entity.id
_entity.type
_entity.pdbx_description
1 polymer ?
#
loop_
_entity_poly.entity_id
_entity_poly.type
_entity_poly.pdbx_seq_one_letter_code
_entity_poly.pdbx_strand_id
1 'polypeptide(L)'
;FFFLLPFSKTMANSKLIRDRIKSVKNTKKITEAMRLVAAAKVRRAQEQVICTRPFADRLAQVLYGLAERLQFESVDLPLLQQREVKTVALLVISGNRGLCGSYNTNVIKRGEIRASELKKQGIDCKYMLIGRKSIQYFQRREAPILKTYDNPEKIPTADDASGVADEILTGFLAGSIDRVELVFT
;
A
#
# COMPACT_ATOMS: atom_id res chain seq x y z
N PHE A 1 18.88 -9.31 -70.87
CA PHE A 1 18.10 -9.72 -69.74
C PHE A 1 18.15 -8.60 -68.68
N PHE A 2 17.11 -7.74 -68.69
CA PHE A 2 16.93 -6.68 -67.67
C PHE A 2 16.12 -7.28 -66.51
N PHE A 3 16.75 -7.42 -65.34
CA PHE A 3 16.09 -7.86 -64.11
C PHE A 3 15.50 -6.65 -63.41
N LEU A 4 14.18 -6.45 -63.53
CA LEU A 4 13.42 -5.47 -62.76
C LEU A 4 13.25 -6.00 -61.34
N LEU A 5 14.01 -5.47 -60.38
CA LEU A 5 13.77 -5.71 -58.94
C LEU A 5 12.51 -4.99 -58.49
N PRO A 6 11.67 -5.59 -57.69
CA PRO A 6 10.38 -5.00 -57.29
C PRO A 6 10.56 -3.86 -56.28
N PHE A 7 10.19 -2.65 -56.71
CA PHE A 7 10.19 -1.40 -55.96
C PHE A 7 9.12 -1.33 -54.83
N SER A 8 8.45 -2.45 -54.53
CA SER A 8 7.25 -2.46 -53.69
C SER A 8 7.52 -2.55 -52.16
N LYS A 9 8.71 -2.94 -51.72
CA LYS A 9 9.02 -3.10 -50.29
C LYS A 9 9.29 -1.79 -49.55
N THR A 10 9.75 -0.76 -50.21
CA THR A 10 10.12 0.52 -49.59
C THR A 10 8.91 1.42 -49.24
N MET A 11 7.84 1.38 -50.03
CA MET A 11 6.65 2.20 -49.76
C MET A 11 5.82 1.66 -48.61
N ALA A 12 5.71 0.33 -48.48
CA ALA A 12 5.01 -0.28 -47.34
C ALA A 12 5.68 0.05 -46.00
N ASN A 13 7.00 0.13 -45.99
CA ASN A 13 7.81 0.47 -44.81
C ASN A 13 7.60 1.95 -44.36
N SER A 14 7.52 2.87 -45.33
CA SER A 14 7.28 4.30 -45.04
C SER A 14 5.91 4.58 -44.43
N LYS A 15 4.84 3.91 -44.88
CA LYS A 15 3.50 4.04 -44.31
C LYS A 15 3.48 3.51 -42.88
N LEU A 16 4.07 2.35 -42.63
CA LEU A 16 4.17 1.70 -41.32
C LEU A 16 4.93 2.58 -40.32
N ILE A 17 6.01 3.25 -40.76
CA ILE A 17 6.77 4.20 -39.95
C ILE A 17 5.92 5.42 -39.58
N ARG A 18 5.17 5.99 -40.53
CA ARG A 18 4.29 7.15 -40.30
C ARG A 18 3.19 6.79 -39.29
N ASP A 19 2.57 5.63 -39.45
CA ASP A 19 1.53 5.16 -38.51
C ASP A 19 2.11 4.94 -37.11
N ARG A 20 3.32 4.41 -37.00
CA ARG A 20 4.03 4.27 -35.74
C ARG A 20 4.36 5.62 -35.09
N ILE A 21 4.81 6.60 -35.86
CA ILE A 21 5.06 7.97 -35.38
C ILE A 21 3.74 8.59 -34.87
N LYS A 22 2.62 8.44 -35.58
CA LYS A 22 1.31 8.92 -35.17
C LYS A 22 0.87 8.27 -33.85
N SER A 23 1.01 6.96 -33.74
CA SER A 23 0.70 6.22 -32.50
C SER A 23 1.53 6.70 -31.31
N VAL A 24 2.84 6.83 -31.49
CA VAL A 24 3.74 7.33 -30.42
C VAL A 24 3.39 8.77 -30.03
N LYS A 25 3.08 9.65 -30.99
CA LYS A 25 2.62 11.02 -30.68
C LYS A 25 1.33 11.04 -29.87
N ASN A 26 0.38 10.16 -30.18
CA ASN A 26 -0.86 10.03 -29.41
C ASN A 26 -0.59 9.51 -27.99
N THR A 27 0.24 8.47 -27.86
CA THR A 27 0.65 7.94 -26.57
C THR A 27 1.36 9.00 -25.72
N LYS A 28 2.24 9.83 -26.32
CA LYS A 28 2.87 10.97 -25.65
C LYS A 28 1.85 11.95 -25.07
N LYS A 29 0.83 12.32 -25.84
CA LYS A 29 -0.25 13.24 -25.38
C LYS A 29 -1.02 12.63 -24.21
N ILE A 30 -1.36 11.34 -24.29
CA ILE A 30 -2.08 10.65 -23.22
C ILE A 30 -1.26 10.60 -21.94
N THR A 31 0.03 10.23 -22.04
CA THR A 31 0.92 10.15 -20.86
C THR A 31 1.17 11.53 -20.25
N GLU A 32 1.23 12.59 -21.05
CA GLU A 32 1.36 13.95 -20.54
C GLU A 32 0.11 14.39 -19.77
N ALA A 33 -1.09 14.09 -20.30
CA ALA A 33 -2.34 14.33 -19.59
C ALA A 33 -2.43 13.52 -18.28
N MET A 34 -2.01 12.23 -18.31
CA MET A 34 -1.94 11.41 -17.11
C MET A 34 -0.97 11.99 -16.07
N ARG A 35 0.17 12.52 -16.48
CA ARG A 35 1.15 13.17 -15.60
C ARG A 35 0.52 14.36 -14.87
N LEU A 36 -0.21 15.23 -15.56
CA LEU A 36 -0.87 16.39 -14.97
C LEU A 36 -1.95 15.98 -13.96
N VAL A 37 -2.77 14.98 -14.29
CA VAL A 37 -3.80 14.45 -13.38
C VAL A 37 -3.16 13.81 -12.15
N ALA A 38 -2.08 13.04 -12.34
CA ALA A 38 -1.37 12.43 -11.22
C ALA A 38 -0.74 13.48 -10.30
N ALA A 39 -0.11 14.54 -10.86
CA ALA A 39 0.45 15.63 -10.06
C ALA A 39 -0.62 16.34 -9.20
N ALA A 40 -1.80 16.60 -9.78
CA ALA A 40 -2.92 17.20 -9.02
C ALA A 40 -3.41 16.29 -7.88
N LYS A 41 -3.47 14.96 -8.11
CA LYS A 41 -3.85 13.99 -7.07
C LYS A 41 -2.82 13.93 -5.95
N VAL A 42 -1.53 13.90 -6.29
CA VAL A 42 -0.44 13.89 -5.30
C VAL A 42 -0.50 15.14 -4.42
N ARG A 43 -0.67 16.31 -5.04
CA ARG A 43 -0.78 17.56 -4.28
C ARG A 43 -1.93 17.54 -3.28
N ARG A 44 -3.12 17.11 -3.68
CA ARG A 44 -4.27 16.98 -2.77
C ARG A 44 -4.02 15.99 -1.64
N ALA A 45 -3.39 14.85 -1.95
CA ALA A 45 -3.05 13.86 -0.92
C ALA A 45 -2.01 14.42 0.07
N GLN A 46 -1.01 15.16 -0.40
CA GLN A 46 -0.02 15.81 0.47
C GLN A 46 -0.66 16.88 1.37
N GLU A 47 -1.53 17.72 0.82
CA GLU A 47 -2.28 18.73 1.59
C GLU A 47 -3.07 18.05 2.72
N GLN A 48 -3.74 16.93 2.43
CA GLN A 48 -4.50 16.17 3.44
C GLN A 48 -3.59 15.63 4.55
N VAL A 49 -2.46 15.04 4.21
CA VAL A 49 -1.51 14.50 5.20
C VAL A 49 -0.95 15.63 6.08
N ILE A 50 -0.60 16.78 5.49
CA ILE A 50 -0.09 17.93 6.23
C ILE A 50 -1.13 18.45 7.22
N CYS A 51 -2.41 18.52 6.81
CA CYS A 51 -3.49 18.96 7.69
C CYS A 51 -3.78 17.96 8.83
N THR A 52 -3.62 16.65 8.60
CA THR A 52 -3.97 15.61 9.58
C THR A 52 -2.84 15.32 10.56
N ARG A 53 -1.58 15.49 10.13
CA ARG A 53 -0.39 15.18 10.95
C ARG A 53 -0.37 15.87 12.33
N PRO A 54 -0.66 17.18 12.46
CA PRO A 54 -0.64 17.84 13.77
C PRO A 54 -1.64 17.23 14.76
N PHE A 55 -2.80 16.75 14.27
CA PHE A 55 -3.77 16.06 15.11
C PHE A 55 -3.23 14.73 15.61
N ALA A 56 -2.66 13.91 14.73
CA ALA A 56 -2.05 12.64 15.09
C ALA A 56 -0.91 12.80 16.10
N ASP A 57 -0.03 13.80 15.90
CA ASP A 57 1.08 14.07 16.79
C ASP A 57 0.60 14.53 18.19
N ARG A 58 -0.44 15.36 18.26
CA ARG A 58 -1.05 15.77 19.52
C ARG A 58 -1.74 14.62 20.24
N LEU A 59 -2.48 13.79 19.52
CA LEU A 59 -3.10 12.61 20.09
C LEU A 59 -2.06 11.65 20.68
N ALA A 60 -0.96 11.41 19.95
CA ALA A 60 0.14 10.60 20.45
C ALA A 60 0.75 11.17 21.75
N GLN A 61 0.99 12.49 21.81
CA GLN A 61 1.49 13.15 23.02
C GLN A 61 0.56 12.98 24.23
N VAL A 62 -0.76 13.11 24.02
CA VAL A 62 -1.75 12.91 25.09
C VAL A 62 -1.74 11.45 25.56
N LEU A 63 -1.71 10.48 24.64
CA LEU A 63 -1.66 9.06 24.98
C LEU A 63 -0.38 8.69 25.74
N TYR A 64 0.79 9.20 25.34
CA TYR A 64 2.03 8.96 26.08
C TYR A 64 1.98 9.55 27.49
N GLY A 65 1.49 10.78 27.64
CA GLY A 65 1.36 11.43 28.95
C GLY A 65 0.34 10.72 29.88
N LEU A 66 -0.72 10.13 29.31
CA LEU A 66 -1.65 9.30 30.06
C LEU A 66 -1.01 7.97 30.48
N ALA A 67 -0.32 7.30 29.55
CA ALA A 67 0.34 6.03 29.84
C ALA A 67 1.39 6.14 30.95
N GLU A 68 2.17 7.23 30.99
CA GLU A 68 3.13 7.51 32.09
C GLU A 68 2.42 7.66 33.45
N ARG A 69 1.31 8.39 33.50
CA ARG A 69 0.55 8.62 34.75
C ARG A 69 -0.13 7.37 35.24
N LEU A 70 -0.68 6.56 34.33
CA LEU A 70 -1.42 5.35 34.66
C LEU A 70 -0.53 4.18 35.11
N GLN A 71 0.80 4.26 34.93
CA GLN A 71 1.73 3.29 35.53
C GLN A 71 1.72 3.33 37.06
N PHE A 72 1.24 4.43 37.66
CA PHE A 72 1.14 4.61 39.12
C PHE A 72 -0.25 4.31 39.70
N GLU A 73 -1.24 4.12 38.82
CA GLU A 73 -2.62 3.79 39.21
C GLU A 73 -2.94 2.37 38.75
N SER A 74 -3.57 1.59 39.60
CA SER A 74 -4.00 0.21 39.29
C SER A 74 -5.23 0.17 38.38
N VAL A 75 -5.21 0.90 37.28
CA VAL A 75 -6.28 0.93 36.28
C VAL A 75 -6.01 -0.15 35.24
N ASP A 76 -6.93 -1.07 35.10
CA ASP A 76 -6.85 -2.11 34.07
C ASP A 76 -7.24 -1.53 32.70
N LEU A 77 -6.24 -1.25 31.88
CA LEU A 77 -6.42 -0.77 30.51
C LEU A 77 -5.93 -1.84 29.52
N PRO A 78 -6.83 -2.66 28.98
CA PRO A 78 -6.48 -3.81 28.15
C PRO A 78 -5.59 -3.46 26.95
N LEU A 79 -5.75 -2.26 26.37
CA LEU A 79 -4.95 -1.83 25.21
C LEU A 79 -3.54 -1.34 25.57
N LEU A 80 -3.25 -1.06 26.84
CA LEU A 80 -1.92 -0.65 27.32
C LEU A 80 -1.17 -1.79 28.01
N GLN A 81 -1.79 -2.95 28.17
CA GLN A 81 -1.15 -4.12 28.77
C GLN A 81 0.03 -4.59 27.92
N GLN A 82 1.19 -4.71 28.55
CA GLN A 82 2.35 -5.37 27.96
C GLN A 82 2.22 -6.87 28.12
N ARG A 83 2.23 -7.60 27.00
CA ARG A 83 2.18 -9.05 26.98
C ARG A 83 3.25 -9.62 26.05
N GLU A 84 3.57 -10.88 26.24
CA GLU A 84 4.46 -11.60 25.35
C GLU A 84 3.88 -11.64 23.94
N VAL A 85 4.68 -11.23 22.95
CA VAL A 85 4.23 -11.16 21.55
C VAL A 85 4.40 -12.52 20.89
N LYS A 86 3.29 -13.22 20.67
CA LYS A 86 3.24 -14.51 19.97
C LYS A 86 2.71 -14.37 18.55
N THR A 87 1.78 -13.45 18.32
CA THR A 87 1.15 -13.23 17.03
C THR A 87 1.20 -11.76 16.64
N VAL A 88 1.76 -11.47 15.46
CA VAL A 88 1.80 -10.12 14.87
C VAL A 88 0.88 -10.04 13.67
N ALA A 89 -0.02 -9.05 13.65
CA ALA A 89 -0.75 -8.66 12.46
C ALA A 89 0.07 -7.66 11.65
N LEU A 90 0.49 -8.04 10.46
CA LEU A 90 1.28 -7.20 9.57
C LEU A 90 0.35 -6.53 8.54
N LEU A 91 0.06 -5.24 8.75
CA LEU A 91 -0.80 -4.45 7.86
C LEU A 91 0.04 -3.89 6.71
N VAL A 92 -0.14 -4.46 5.52
CA VAL A 92 0.59 -4.05 4.30
C VAL A 92 -0.31 -3.20 3.41
N ILE A 93 0.07 -1.93 3.21
CA ILE A 93 -0.71 -0.95 2.45
C ILE A 93 -0.08 -0.73 1.07
N SER A 94 -0.73 -1.22 0.03
CA SER A 94 -0.29 -1.09 -1.36
C SER A 94 -1.30 -0.35 -2.24
N GLY A 95 -0.93 -0.06 -3.49
CA GLY A 95 -1.84 0.53 -4.45
C GLY A 95 -2.76 -0.49 -5.12
N ASN A 96 -3.89 0.02 -5.68
CA ASN A 96 -4.79 -0.79 -6.50
C ASN A 96 -4.27 -0.97 -7.93
N ARG A 97 -3.48 -0.03 -8.43
CA ARG A 97 -3.05 0.05 -9.84
C ARG A 97 -1.53 -0.07 -9.96
N GLY A 98 -1.08 -0.37 -11.16
CA GLY A 98 0.33 -0.32 -11.56
C GLY A 98 0.74 1.06 -12.10
N LEU A 99 1.80 1.08 -12.89
CA LEU A 99 2.40 2.29 -13.47
C LEU A 99 2.92 3.29 -12.40
N CYS A 100 3.36 2.76 -11.27
CA CYS A 100 3.89 3.50 -10.12
C CYS A 100 5.36 3.11 -9.82
N GLY A 101 6.11 2.70 -10.85
CA GLY A 101 7.49 2.22 -10.68
C GLY A 101 7.56 1.03 -9.73
N SER A 102 8.52 1.05 -8.83
CA SER A 102 8.77 -0.02 -7.84
C SER A 102 7.93 0.09 -6.55
N TYR A 103 7.03 1.07 -6.44
CA TYR A 103 6.26 1.33 -5.22
C TYR A 103 5.62 0.06 -4.62
N ASN A 104 4.74 -0.60 -5.38
CA ASN A 104 4.07 -1.79 -4.88
C ASN A 104 5.04 -2.93 -4.56
N THR A 105 6.04 -3.13 -5.41
CA THR A 105 7.05 -4.18 -5.23
C THR A 105 7.88 -3.95 -3.97
N ASN A 106 8.27 -2.71 -3.70
CA ASN A 106 9.06 -2.37 -2.52
C ASN A 106 8.26 -2.58 -1.22
N VAL A 107 6.99 -2.14 -1.17
CA VAL A 107 6.11 -2.36 -0.01
C VAL A 107 5.90 -3.85 0.25
N ILE A 108 5.57 -4.62 -0.78
CA ILE A 108 5.35 -6.06 -0.67
C ILE A 108 6.62 -6.76 -0.20
N LYS A 109 7.78 -6.47 -0.81
CA LYS A 109 9.06 -7.04 -0.42
C LYS A 109 9.43 -6.71 1.02
N ARG A 110 9.16 -5.47 1.47
CA ARG A 110 9.39 -5.09 2.87
C ARG A 110 8.50 -5.90 3.82
N GLY A 111 7.24 -6.12 3.46
CA GLY A 111 6.33 -7.00 4.21
C GLY A 111 6.84 -8.44 4.31
N GLU A 112 7.34 -9.02 3.21
CA GLU A 112 7.92 -10.38 3.22
C GLU A 112 9.17 -10.47 4.09
N ILE A 113 10.07 -9.49 3.97
CA ILE A 113 11.28 -9.43 4.80
C ILE A 113 10.89 -9.39 6.27
N ARG A 114 9.94 -8.51 6.63
CA ARG A 114 9.52 -8.37 8.02
C ARG A 114 8.87 -9.65 8.57
N ALA A 115 8.00 -10.27 7.81
CA ALA A 115 7.39 -11.55 8.19
C ALA A 115 8.43 -12.67 8.37
N SER A 116 9.46 -12.70 7.52
CA SER A 116 10.58 -13.65 7.66
C SER A 116 11.39 -13.39 8.93
N GLU A 117 11.62 -12.12 9.28
CA GLU A 117 12.30 -11.75 10.54
C GLU A 117 11.50 -12.20 11.77
N LEU A 118 10.18 -11.97 11.77
CA LEU A 118 9.28 -12.40 12.85
C LEU A 118 9.28 -13.93 13.00
N LYS A 119 9.19 -14.65 11.89
CA LYS A 119 9.24 -16.12 11.90
C LYS A 119 10.55 -16.67 12.47
N LYS A 120 11.70 -16.01 12.20
CA LYS A 120 12.99 -16.37 12.78
C LYS A 120 13.03 -16.16 14.30
N GLN A 121 12.22 -15.25 14.81
CA GLN A 121 12.06 -14.99 16.25
C GLN A 121 11.04 -15.92 16.92
N GLY A 122 10.44 -16.86 16.18
CA GLY A 122 9.38 -17.75 16.67
C GLY A 122 8.02 -17.08 16.81
N ILE A 123 7.83 -15.90 16.20
CA ILE A 123 6.59 -15.12 16.26
C ILE A 123 5.75 -15.45 15.03
N ASP A 124 4.48 -15.80 15.24
CA ASP A 124 3.52 -16.00 14.16
C ASP A 124 3.15 -14.66 13.49
N CYS A 125 3.07 -14.67 12.16
CA CYS A 125 2.79 -13.46 11.38
C CYS A 125 1.57 -13.69 10.50
N LYS A 126 0.52 -12.88 10.70
CA LYS A 126 -0.69 -12.88 9.87
C LYS A 126 -0.78 -11.57 9.10
N TYR A 127 -1.16 -11.65 7.83
CA TYR A 127 -1.26 -10.47 6.98
C TYR A 127 -2.64 -9.85 7.01
N MET A 128 -2.69 -8.54 7.19
CA MET A 128 -3.83 -7.70 6.86
C MET A 128 -3.44 -6.86 5.63
N LEU A 129 -4.22 -6.90 4.58
CA LEU A 129 -3.80 -6.36 3.29
C LEU A 129 -4.74 -5.26 2.81
N ILE A 130 -4.19 -4.10 2.50
CA ILE A 130 -4.90 -3.00 1.85
C ILE A 130 -4.35 -2.80 0.45
N GLY A 131 -5.24 -2.83 -0.55
CA GLY A 131 -4.92 -2.59 -1.96
C GLY A 131 -4.69 -3.87 -2.76
N ARG A 132 -5.21 -3.85 -3.99
CA ARG A 132 -5.28 -5.03 -4.88
C ARG A 132 -3.92 -5.65 -5.19
N LYS A 133 -2.84 -4.85 -5.21
CA LYS A 133 -1.52 -5.38 -5.58
C LYS A 133 -0.92 -6.26 -4.50
N SER A 134 -1.03 -5.91 -3.23
CA SER A 134 -0.63 -6.79 -2.13
C SER A 134 -1.54 -7.99 -2.02
N ILE A 135 -2.87 -7.81 -2.12
CA ILE A 135 -3.83 -8.90 -2.05
C ILE A 135 -3.53 -9.97 -3.09
N GLN A 136 -3.43 -9.59 -4.38
CA GLN A 136 -3.11 -10.53 -5.47
C GLN A 136 -1.77 -11.24 -5.28
N TYR A 137 -0.79 -10.54 -4.74
CA TYR A 137 0.54 -11.11 -4.53
C TYR A 137 0.54 -12.17 -3.42
N PHE A 138 0.00 -11.84 -2.25
CA PHE A 138 0.01 -12.73 -1.09
C PHE A 138 -0.99 -13.90 -1.23
N GLN A 139 -2.13 -13.70 -1.89
CA GLN A 139 -3.06 -14.78 -2.22
C GLN A 139 -2.43 -15.85 -3.11
N ARG A 140 -1.66 -15.45 -4.15
CA ARG A 140 -0.96 -16.41 -5.03
C ARG A 140 0.11 -17.23 -4.32
N ARG A 141 0.57 -16.79 -3.16
CA ARG A 141 1.58 -17.46 -2.34
C ARG A 141 0.99 -18.19 -1.14
N GLU A 142 -0.34 -18.25 -1.06
CA GLU A 142 -1.05 -18.91 0.05
C GLU A 142 -0.59 -18.43 1.42
N ALA A 143 -0.25 -17.13 1.50
CA ALA A 143 0.19 -16.51 2.73
C ALA A 143 -0.94 -16.50 3.79
N PRO A 144 -0.64 -16.53 5.08
CA PRO A 144 -1.63 -16.49 6.15
C PRO A 144 -2.31 -15.11 6.23
N ILE A 145 -3.35 -14.91 5.42
CA ILE A 145 -4.11 -13.66 5.34
C ILE A 145 -5.25 -13.69 6.36
N LEU A 146 -5.24 -12.72 7.28
CA LEU A 146 -6.30 -12.53 8.25
C LEU A 146 -7.49 -11.78 7.63
N LYS A 147 -7.22 -10.65 6.97
CA LYS A 147 -8.25 -9.82 6.35
C LYS A 147 -7.71 -9.05 5.15
N THR A 148 -8.61 -8.73 4.23
CA THR A 148 -8.29 -7.88 3.06
C THR A 148 -9.25 -6.71 3.00
N TYR A 149 -8.74 -5.54 2.59
CA TYR A 149 -9.50 -4.31 2.44
C TYR A 149 -9.23 -3.68 1.08
N ASP A 150 -10.25 -3.13 0.47
CA ASP A 150 -10.07 -2.31 -0.71
C ASP A 150 -9.42 -0.97 -0.33
N ASN A 151 -8.46 -0.54 -1.12
CA ASN A 151 -7.90 0.80 -0.98
C ASN A 151 -8.87 1.79 -1.66
N PRO A 152 -9.44 2.78 -0.94
CA PRO A 152 -10.38 3.71 -1.54
C PRO A 152 -9.76 4.46 -2.74
N GLU A 153 -10.53 4.65 -3.80
CA GLU A 153 -10.06 5.39 -4.99
C GLU A 153 -9.99 6.90 -4.76
N LYS A 154 -10.73 7.38 -3.76
CA LYS A 154 -10.73 8.76 -3.27
C LYS A 154 -9.80 8.92 -2.08
N ILE A 155 -9.70 10.12 -1.56
CA ILE A 155 -8.99 10.38 -0.30
C ILE A 155 -9.68 9.56 0.81
N PRO A 156 -8.92 8.73 1.56
CA PRO A 156 -9.48 7.93 2.65
C PRO A 156 -10.17 8.80 3.71
N THR A 157 -11.28 8.33 4.20
CA THR A 157 -12.03 8.96 5.29
C THR A 157 -11.74 8.27 6.63
N ALA A 158 -12.21 8.86 7.73
CA ALA A 158 -12.15 8.22 9.04
C ALA A 158 -12.93 6.89 9.06
N ASP A 159 -14.06 6.83 8.34
CA ASP A 159 -14.88 5.61 8.25
C ASP A 159 -14.15 4.47 7.53
N ASP A 160 -13.36 4.79 6.50
CA ASP A 160 -12.52 3.78 5.81
C ASP A 160 -11.45 3.20 6.74
N ALA A 161 -10.96 4.00 7.69
CA ALA A 161 -9.96 3.57 8.66
C ALA A 161 -10.58 2.82 9.86
N SER A 162 -11.80 3.18 10.26
CA SER A 162 -12.48 2.59 11.43
C SER A 162 -12.68 1.09 11.28
N GLY A 163 -13.11 0.62 10.11
CA GLY A 163 -13.28 -0.81 9.85
C GLY A 163 -12.00 -1.64 9.99
N VAL A 164 -10.85 -1.04 9.68
CA VAL A 164 -9.53 -1.68 9.91
C VAL A 164 -9.17 -1.64 11.40
N ALA A 165 -9.42 -0.52 12.05
CA ALA A 165 -9.14 -0.34 13.48
C ALA A 165 -10.00 -1.27 14.35
N ASP A 166 -11.28 -1.42 14.06
CA ASP A 166 -12.21 -2.29 14.80
C ASP A 166 -11.80 -3.77 14.72
N GLU A 167 -11.35 -4.24 13.56
CA GLU A 167 -10.83 -5.60 13.41
C GLU A 167 -9.55 -5.81 14.24
N ILE A 168 -8.65 -4.83 14.24
CA ILE A 168 -7.42 -4.85 15.03
C ILE A 168 -7.75 -4.86 16.53
N LEU A 169 -8.65 -3.98 16.98
CA LEU A 169 -9.08 -3.88 18.37
C LEU A 169 -9.72 -5.18 18.84
N THR A 170 -10.64 -5.73 18.06
CA THR A 170 -11.30 -6.99 18.35
C THR A 170 -10.29 -8.12 18.49
N GLY A 171 -9.36 -8.24 17.52
CA GLY A 171 -8.32 -9.26 17.55
C GLY A 171 -7.36 -9.11 18.73
N PHE A 172 -7.02 -7.88 19.11
CA PHE A 172 -6.13 -7.60 20.23
C PHE A 172 -6.82 -7.93 21.57
N LEU A 173 -8.06 -7.50 21.76
CA LEU A 173 -8.84 -7.79 22.99
C LEU A 173 -9.13 -9.29 23.13
N ALA A 174 -9.40 -9.99 22.04
CA ALA A 174 -9.57 -11.44 22.04
C ALA A 174 -8.27 -12.25 22.23
N GLY A 175 -7.08 -11.60 22.23
CA GLY A 175 -5.80 -12.28 22.35
C GLY A 175 -5.37 -13.05 21.11
N SER A 176 -6.00 -12.84 19.97
CA SER A 176 -5.62 -13.44 18.69
C SER A 176 -4.53 -12.66 17.94
N ILE A 177 -4.29 -11.42 18.36
CA ILE A 177 -3.24 -10.51 17.89
C ILE A 177 -2.62 -9.86 19.12
N ASP A 178 -1.28 -9.90 19.23
CA ASP A 178 -0.55 -9.28 20.34
C ASP A 178 0.09 -7.96 19.95
N ARG A 179 0.37 -7.79 18.65
CA ARG A 179 0.98 -6.57 18.12
C ARG A 179 0.59 -6.35 16.68
N VAL A 180 0.48 -5.09 16.28
CA VAL A 180 0.25 -4.69 14.88
C VAL A 180 1.44 -3.91 14.38
N GLU A 181 1.92 -4.26 13.20
CA GLU A 181 2.98 -3.53 12.51
C GLU A 181 2.47 -3.08 11.13
N LEU A 182 2.77 -1.82 10.76
CA LEU A 182 2.36 -1.24 9.48
C LEU A 182 3.52 -1.20 8.51
N VAL A 183 3.27 -1.61 7.26
CA VAL A 183 4.21 -1.53 6.14
C VAL A 183 3.61 -0.66 5.05
N PHE A 184 4.17 0.54 4.92
CA PHE A 184 3.77 1.55 3.94
C PHE A 184 4.98 2.40 3.53
N THR A 185 4.82 3.37 2.63
CA THR A 185 5.84 4.34 2.23
C THR A 185 5.44 5.76 2.55
#